data_7269b3ac7e3c3a429cfd813de98656d2
#
_entry.id   7269b3ac7e3c3a429cfd813de98656d2
#
_cell.length_a   1.000
_cell.length_b   1.000
_cell.length_c   1.000
_cell.angle_alpha   90.00
_cell.angle_beta   90.00
_cell.angle_gamma   90.00
#
_symmetry.space_group_name_H-M   'P 1'
#
loop_
_entity.id
_entity.type
_entity.pdbx_description
1 polymer ?
#
loop_
_entity_poly.entity_id
_entity_poly.type
_entity_poly.pdbx_seq_one_letter_code
_entity_poly.pdbx_strand_id
1 'polypeptide(L)'
;MVENGIKPCYVFDGKPPVLKSGELAKRLERRKEASKNLEEAFENDIDKFSRRTVKVTPEHNNECKELLGLMGIPYVEAPCEAEAQCAALAKAGKVYAAASEDMDTLTFSTPVLLRHLTFSENRKLPINEISLNKIIQGLEISMDQFIDLCILLGCDYCDSIKGIGPHRAVELIKRYGNLEKIIENLDTKKYPIPEDWPYKEARELFKNPD
;
A
#
# COMPACT_ATOMS: atom_id res chain seq x y z
N MET A 1 -5.78 -3.58 -21.34
CA MET A 1 -6.32 -4.71 -20.53
C MET A 1 -7.44 -5.43 -21.25
N VAL A 2 -8.55 -4.80 -21.58
CA VAL A 2 -9.71 -5.45 -22.21
C VAL A 2 -9.34 -6.12 -23.54
N GLU A 3 -8.56 -5.48 -24.40
CA GLU A 3 -8.05 -6.03 -25.67
C GLU A 3 -7.22 -7.32 -25.48
N ASN A 4 -6.60 -7.46 -24.32
CA ASN A 4 -5.84 -8.66 -23.94
C ASN A 4 -6.67 -9.70 -23.17
N GLY A 5 -8.00 -9.57 -23.17
CA GLY A 5 -8.93 -10.51 -22.55
C GLY A 5 -9.03 -10.40 -21.01
N ILE A 6 -8.43 -9.39 -20.39
CA ILE A 6 -8.55 -9.13 -18.97
C ILE A 6 -9.85 -8.37 -18.71
N LYS A 7 -10.67 -8.86 -17.78
CA LYS A 7 -11.90 -8.21 -17.32
C LYS A 7 -11.60 -7.41 -16.04
N PRO A 8 -11.34 -6.10 -16.12
CA PRO A 8 -11.03 -5.30 -14.95
C PRO A 8 -12.30 -4.94 -14.18
N CYS A 9 -12.16 -4.84 -12.86
CA CYS A 9 -13.07 -4.15 -11.98
C CYS A 9 -12.27 -3.07 -11.26
N TYR A 10 -12.64 -1.80 -11.45
CA TYR A 10 -11.92 -0.70 -10.82
C TYR A 10 -12.45 -0.45 -9.41
N VAL A 11 -11.55 -0.12 -8.50
CA VAL A 11 -11.91 0.22 -7.12
C VAL A 11 -11.39 1.63 -6.82
N PHE A 12 -12.27 2.49 -6.36
CA PHE A 12 -11.97 3.86 -5.97
C PHE A 12 -11.89 3.95 -4.45
N ASP A 13 -10.94 4.74 -3.95
CA ASP A 13 -10.82 5.02 -2.53
C ASP A 13 -12.06 5.70 -1.97
N GLY A 14 -12.42 5.30 -0.77
CA GLY A 14 -13.41 5.98 0.06
C GLY A 14 -12.77 7.01 1.00
N LYS A 15 -13.28 7.09 2.21
CA LYS A 15 -12.76 7.99 3.23
C LYS A 15 -11.52 7.36 3.89
N PRO A 16 -10.34 8.01 3.82
CA PRO A 16 -9.14 7.43 4.41
C PRO A 16 -9.28 7.23 5.92
N PRO A 17 -8.67 6.18 6.50
CA PRO A 17 -8.71 5.95 7.93
C PRO A 17 -7.98 7.06 8.70
N VAL A 18 -8.41 7.32 9.92
CA VAL A 18 -7.81 8.36 10.77
C VAL A 18 -6.30 8.14 10.97
N LEU A 19 -5.88 6.89 11.12
CA LEU A 19 -4.46 6.52 11.26
C LEU A 19 -3.57 6.95 10.07
N LYS A 20 -4.15 7.11 8.88
CA LYS A 20 -3.40 7.56 7.68
C LYS A 20 -3.16 9.08 7.67
N SER A 21 -3.72 9.84 8.59
CA SER A 21 -3.60 11.30 8.63
C SER A 21 -2.15 11.79 8.66
N GLY A 22 -1.27 11.11 9.38
CA GLY A 22 0.16 11.42 9.45
C GLY A 22 0.86 11.27 8.09
N GLU A 23 0.61 10.17 7.36
CA GLU A 23 1.17 9.96 6.04
C GLU A 23 0.58 10.94 5.01
N LEU A 24 -0.72 11.22 5.09
CA LEU A 24 -1.35 12.24 4.23
C LEU A 24 -0.73 13.64 4.43
N ALA A 25 -0.42 14.01 5.67
CA ALA A 25 0.30 15.25 5.97
C ALA A 25 1.71 15.25 5.35
N LYS A 26 2.47 14.16 5.50
CA LYS A 26 3.80 14.00 4.88
C LYS A 26 3.73 14.09 3.34
N ARG A 27 2.72 13.48 2.73
CA ARG A 27 2.48 13.56 1.27
C ARG A 27 2.16 14.98 0.82
N LEU A 28 1.39 15.73 1.62
CA LEU A 28 1.08 17.14 1.35
C LEU A 28 2.34 18.01 1.39
N GLU A 29 3.19 17.84 2.41
CA GLU A 29 4.46 18.57 2.52
C GLU A 29 5.41 18.27 1.35
N ARG A 30 5.59 16.98 1.00
CA ARG A 30 6.41 16.58 -0.16
C ARG A 30 5.88 17.21 -1.47
N ARG A 31 4.55 17.35 -1.60
CA ARG A 31 3.93 18.00 -2.77
C ARG A 31 4.21 19.50 -2.79
N LYS A 32 4.09 20.19 -1.64
CA LYS A 32 4.41 21.62 -1.53
C LYS A 32 5.88 21.87 -1.87
N GLU A 33 6.78 21.04 -1.38
CA GLU A 33 8.21 21.11 -1.70
C GLU A 33 8.47 20.87 -3.19
N ALA A 34 7.81 19.86 -3.80
CA ALA A 34 7.91 19.62 -5.24
C ALA A 34 7.36 20.78 -6.08
N SER A 35 6.27 21.45 -5.63
CA SER A 35 5.72 22.63 -6.29
C SER A 35 6.72 23.80 -6.25
N LYS A 36 7.35 24.03 -5.10
CA LYS A 36 8.38 25.06 -4.95
C LYS A 36 9.60 24.76 -5.84
N ASN A 37 10.07 23.51 -5.84
CA ASN A 37 11.16 23.08 -6.70
C ASN A 37 10.84 23.17 -8.19
N LEU A 38 9.57 23.03 -8.58
CA LEU A 38 9.11 23.20 -9.97
C LEU A 38 9.24 24.66 -10.42
N GLU A 39 8.95 25.63 -9.55
CA GLU A 39 9.07 27.06 -9.85
C GLU A 39 10.55 27.48 -10.04
N GLU A 40 11.46 26.76 -9.38
CA GLU A 40 12.91 27.03 -9.43
C GLU A 40 13.66 26.11 -10.42
N ALA A 41 12.96 25.18 -11.10
CA ALA A 41 13.58 24.12 -11.90
C ALA A 41 14.04 24.60 -13.28
N PHE A 42 15.22 24.12 -13.71
CA PHE A 42 15.67 24.21 -15.10
C PHE A 42 14.90 23.20 -15.98
N GLU A 43 14.86 23.45 -17.32
CA GLU A 43 14.06 22.68 -18.28
C GLU A 43 14.14 21.14 -18.14
N ASN A 44 15.30 20.61 -17.79
CA ASN A 44 15.52 19.16 -17.66
C ASN A 44 14.84 18.51 -16.44
N ASP A 45 14.46 19.27 -15.42
CA ASP A 45 13.84 18.76 -14.20
C ASP A 45 12.32 19.03 -14.12
N ILE A 46 11.78 19.80 -15.04
CA ILE A 46 10.35 20.19 -15.07
C ILE A 46 9.45 18.95 -15.08
N ASP A 47 9.70 17.96 -15.93
CA ASP A 47 8.92 16.74 -16.04
C ASP A 47 8.91 15.91 -14.75
N LYS A 48 10.02 15.91 -14.03
CA LYS A 48 10.19 15.16 -12.77
C LYS A 48 9.37 15.79 -11.65
N PHE A 49 9.42 17.11 -11.51
CA PHE A 49 8.67 17.83 -10.47
C PHE A 49 7.19 17.96 -10.82
N SER A 50 6.85 18.20 -12.08
CA SER A 50 5.46 18.26 -12.57
C SER A 50 4.67 17.01 -12.22
N ARG A 51 5.24 15.80 -12.42
CA ARG A 51 4.57 14.54 -12.06
C ARG A 51 4.29 14.41 -10.56
N ARG A 52 5.08 15.07 -9.70
CA ARG A 52 4.92 15.05 -8.25
C ARG A 52 3.89 16.06 -7.74
N THR A 53 3.52 17.05 -8.56
CA THR A 53 2.53 18.07 -8.20
C THR A 53 1.10 17.67 -8.59
N VAL A 54 0.93 16.62 -9.40
CA VAL A 54 -0.39 16.15 -9.82
C VAL A 54 -1.25 15.83 -8.60
N LYS A 55 -2.45 16.43 -8.57
CA LYS A 55 -3.46 16.17 -7.55
C LYS A 55 -4.70 15.57 -8.21
N VAL A 56 -5.02 14.35 -7.84
CA VAL A 56 -6.31 13.75 -8.17
C VAL A 56 -7.40 14.46 -7.38
N THR A 57 -8.45 14.90 -8.04
CA THR A 57 -9.60 15.57 -7.43
C THR A 57 -10.84 14.67 -7.49
N PRO A 58 -11.90 14.97 -6.68
CA PRO A 58 -13.17 14.25 -6.79
C PRO A 58 -13.77 14.30 -8.20
N GLU A 59 -13.59 15.43 -8.91
CA GLU A 59 -14.06 15.61 -10.28
C GLU A 59 -13.38 14.59 -11.22
N HIS A 60 -12.07 14.44 -11.15
CA HIS A 60 -11.34 13.43 -11.93
C HIS A 60 -11.85 12.01 -11.66
N ASN A 61 -12.12 11.68 -10.39
CA ASN A 61 -12.70 10.38 -10.04
C ASN A 61 -14.10 10.18 -10.65
N ASN A 62 -14.94 11.22 -10.61
CA ASN A 62 -16.28 11.16 -11.20
C ASN A 62 -16.25 11.00 -12.71
N GLU A 63 -15.39 11.75 -13.40
CA GLU A 63 -15.16 11.60 -14.85
C GLU A 63 -14.69 10.17 -15.21
N CYS A 64 -13.77 9.60 -14.42
CA CYS A 64 -13.33 8.22 -14.59
C CYS A 64 -14.49 7.22 -14.42
N LYS A 65 -15.34 7.40 -13.39
CA LYS A 65 -16.49 6.53 -13.15
C LYS A 65 -17.51 6.63 -14.29
N GLU A 66 -17.78 7.84 -14.79
CA GLU A 66 -18.66 8.05 -15.93
C GLU A 66 -18.11 7.33 -17.17
N LEU A 67 -16.82 7.48 -17.47
CA LEU A 67 -16.18 6.80 -18.58
C LEU A 67 -16.29 5.27 -18.44
N LEU A 68 -16.00 4.71 -17.27
CA LEU A 68 -16.12 3.28 -17.01
C LEU A 68 -17.56 2.80 -17.21
N GLY A 69 -18.56 3.59 -16.77
CA GLY A 69 -19.97 3.29 -16.98
C GLY A 69 -20.35 3.27 -18.47
N LEU A 70 -19.89 4.23 -19.26
CA LEU A 70 -20.10 4.28 -20.71
C LEU A 70 -19.43 3.11 -21.44
N MET A 71 -18.28 2.63 -20.94
CA MET A 71 -17.56 1.48 -21.46
C MET A 71 -18.15 0.13 -20.99
N GLY A 72 -19.11 0.12 -20.08
CA GLY A 72 -19.65 -1.09 -19.46
C GLY A 72 -18.64 -1.83 -18.57
N ILE A 73 -17.66 -1.12 -18.01
CA ILE A 73 -16.64 -1.67 -17.13
C ILE A 73 -17.08 -1.46 -15.68
N PRO A 74 -17.16 -2.54 -14.86
CA PRO A 74 -17.60 -2.43 -13.47
C PRO A 74 -16.58 -1.66 -12.62
N TYR A 75 -17.11 -0.89 -11.68
CA TYR A 75 -16.31 -0.26 -10.63
C TYR A 75 -17.02 -0.34 -9.28
N VAL A 76 -16.24 -0.21 -8.20
CA VAL A 76 -16.69 -0.23 -6.80
C VAL A 76 -16.08 0.98 -6.09
N GLU A 77 -16.86 1.61 -5.21
CA GLU A 77 -16.35 2.59 -4.25
C GLU A 77 -16.09 1.88 -2.93
N ALA A 78 -14.84 1.89 -2.49
CA ALA A 78 -14.47 1.31 -1.20
C ALA A 78 -15.05 2.16 -0.05
N PRO A 79 -15.42 1.56 1.08
CA PRO A 79 -15.78 2.33 2.27
C PRO A 79 -14.58 3.17 2.76
N CYS A 80 -13.37 2.63 2.62
CA CYS A 80 -12.13 3.22 3.11
C CYS A 80 -11.02 3.08 2.06
N GLU A 81 -10.08 2.16 2.25
CA GLU A 81 -8.93 1.91 1.37
C GLU A 81 -9.31 1.03 0.17
N ALA A 82 -8.96 1.44 -1.04
CA ALA A 82 -9.18 0.65 -2.25
C ALA A 82 -8.44 -0.70 -2.20
N GLU A 83 -7.23 -0.73 -1.65
CA GLU A 83 -6.43 -1.94 -1.48
C GLU A 83 -7.14 -2.98 -0.59
N ALA A 84 -7.77 -2.54 0.51
CA ALA A 84 -8.56 -3.40 1.38
C ALA A 84 -9.77 -3.99 0.65
N GLN A 85 -10.48 -3.17 -0.11
CA GLN A 85 -11.63 -3.61 -0.92
C GLN A 85 -11.20 -4.57 -2.04
N CYS A 86 -10.08 -4.32 -2.71
CA CYS A 86 -9.51 -5.23 -3.70
C CYS A 86 -9.16 -6.59 -3.06
N ALA A 87 -8.52 -6.55 -1.88
CA ALA A 87 -8.20 -7.77 -1.13
C ALA A 87 -9.46 -8.55 -0.73
N ALA A 88 -10.53 -7.86 -0.29
CA ALA A 88 -11.79 -8.48 0.06
C ALA A 88 -12.45 -9.17 -1.15
N LEU A 89 -12.47 -8.52 -2.31
CA LEU A 89 -12.99 -9.10 -3.55
C LEU A 89 -12.19 -10.33 -3.99
N ALA A 90 -10.86 -10.29 -3.89
CA ALA A 90 -10.00 -11.42 -4.23
C ALA A 90 -10.15 -12.58 -3.23
N LYS A 91 -10.22 -12.32 -1.92
CA LYS A 91 -10.49 -13.33 -0.89
C LYS A 91 -11.84 -14.02 -1.08
N ALA A 92 -12.85 -13.26 -1.48
CA ALA A 92 -14.19 -13.79 -1.77
C ALA A 92 -14.29 -14.53 -3.12
N GLY A 93 -13.19 -14.65 -3.89
CA GLY A 93 -13.19 -15.29 -5.20
C GLY A 93 -14.01 -14.56 -6.26
N LYS A 94 -14.33 -13.29 -6.05
CA LYS A 94 -15.06 -12.47 -7.02
C LYS A 94 -14.17 -12.00 -8.17
N VAL A 95 -12.88 -11.87 -7.90
CA VAL A 95 -11.81 -11.58 -8.87
C VAL A 95 -10.65 -12.54 -8.65
N TYR A 96 -9.84 -12.75 -9.68
CA TYR A 96 -8.65 -13.60 -9.61
C TYR A 96 -7.56 -13.01 -8.72
N ALA A 97 -7.32 -11.70 -8.85
CA ALA A 97 -6.23 -11.00 -8.18
C ALA A 97 -6.56 -9.54 -7.95
N ALA A 98 -5.91 -8.91 -7.00
CA ALA A 98 -5.81 -7.46 -6.92
C ALA A 98 -4.66 -6.98 -7.80
N ALA A 99 -4.84 -5.84 -8.47
CA ALA A 99 -3.80 -5.17 -9.24
C ALA A 99 -3.50 -3.81 -8.60
N SER A 100 -2.33 -3.69 -7.99
CA SER A 100 -1.86 -2.46 -7.34
C SER A 100 -0.34 -2.38 -7.38
N GLU A 101 0.18 -1.16 -7.38
CA GLU A 101 1.61 -0.93 -7.14
C GLU A 101 1.94 -0.90 -5.64
N ASP A 102 0.92 -0.82 -4.79
CA ASP A 102 1.08 -0.82 -3.34
C ASP A 102 1.17 -2.26 -2.79
N MET A 103 2.28 -2.54 -2.10
CA MET A 103 2.53 -3.84 -1.50
C MET A 103 1.70 -4.07 -0.23
N ASP A 104 1.14 -3.02 0.38
CA ASP A 104 0.26 -3.14 1.55
C ASP A 104 -1.02 -3.91 1.22
N THR A 105 -1.38 -4.03 -0.07
CA THR A 105 -2.43 -4.94 -0.56
C THR A 105 -2.23 -6.39 -0.07
N LEU A 106 -1.00 -6.86 0.06
CA LEU A 106 -0.69 -8.19 0.62
C LEU A 106 -0.95 -8.24 2.12
N THR A 107 -0.73 -7.14 2.83
CA THR A 107 -0.97 -7.04 4.27
C THR A 107 -2.46 -7.10 4.60
N PHE A 108 -3.34 -6.67 3.67
CA PHE A 108 -4.79 -6.94 3.71
C PHE A 108 -5.18 -8.37 3.34
N SER A 109 -4.22 -9.28 3.24
CA SER A 109 -4.42 -10.71 2.97
C SER A 109 -4.94 -11.01 1.55
N THR A 110 -4.59 -10.21 0.56
CA THR A 110 -4.90 -10.53 -0.84
C THR A 110 -4.17 -11.82 -1.25
N PRO A 111 -4.86 -12.83 -1.82
CA PRO A 111 -4.23 -14.10 -2.21
C PRO A 111 -3.19 -13.94 -3.32
N VAL A 112 -3.50 -13.09 -4.30
CA VAL A 112 -2.66 -12.81 -5.47
C VAL A 112 -2.65 -11.31 -5.75
N LEU A 113 -1.45 -10.75 -5.82
CA LEU A 113 -1.21 -9.36 -6.22
C LEU A 113 -0.53 -9.31 -7.58
N LEU A 114 -1.06 -8.53 -8.51
CA LEU A 114 -0.45 -8.22 -9.80
C LEU A 114 0.17 -6.83 -9.74
N ARG A 115 1.48 -6.74 -10.02
CA ARG A 115 2.18 -5.47 -10.14
C ARG A 115 2.56 -5.19 -11.59
N HIS A 116 2.74 -3.94 -11.92
CA HIS A 116 3.11 -3.45 -13.27
C HIS A 116 2.03 -3.72 -14.33
N LEU A 117 0.79 -4.00 -13.93
CA LEU A 117 -0.29 -4.31 -14.88
C LEU A 117 -0.65 -3.10 -15.76
N THR A 118 -0.51 -1.87 -15.24
CA THR A 118 -0.84 -0.62 -15.92
C THR A 118 0.37 0.14 -16.44
N PHE A 119 1.57 -0.44 -16.36
CA PHE A 119 2.76 0.21 -16.87
C PHE A 119 2.72 0.28 -18.39
N SER A 120 3.14 1.43 -18.92
CA SER A 120 3.24 1.63 -20.36
C SER A 120 4.24 0.65 -20.98
N GLU A 121 3.99 0.22 -22.22
CA GLU A 121 4.89 -0.63 -23.00
C GLU A 121 6.31 -0.07 -23.09
N ASN A 122 6.48 1.25 -23.02
CA ASN A 122 7.77 1.90 -23.03
C ASN A 122 8.67 1.52 -21.84
N ARG A 123 8.10 1.10 -20.71
CA ARG A 123 8.89 0.65 -19.54
C ARG A 123 9.37 -0.79 -19.66
N LYS A 124 8.79 -1.59 -20.55
CA LYS A 124 9.13 -3.01 -20.81
C LYS A 124 9.30 -3.86 -19.54
N LEU A 125 8.59 -3.51 -18.47
CA LEU A 125 8.61 -4.27 -17.24
C LEU A 125 7.60 -5.41 -17.33
N PRO A 126 7.98 -6.63 -16.95
CA PRO A 126 7.04 -7.75 -16.91
C PRO A 126 5.99 -7.51 -15.81
N ILE A 127 4.79 -8.05 -16.06
CA ILE A 127 3.77 -8.14 -15.01
C ILE A 127 4.27 -9.14 -13.98
N ASN A 128 4.31 -8.73 -12.73
CA ASN A 128 4.69 -9.59 -11.63
C ASN A 128 3.45 -10.11 -10.91
N GLU A 129 3.29 -11.42 -10.89
CA GLU A 129 2.30 -12.10 -10.08
C GLU A 129 2.93 -12.55 -8.75
N ILE A 130 2.39 -12.06 -7.67
CA ILE A 130 2.89 -12.31 -6.30
C ILE A 130 1.81 -13.09 -5.53
N SER A 131 2.15 -14.30 -5.10
CA SER A 131 1.28 -15.14 -4.29
C SER A 131 1.60 -14.98 -2.81
N LEU A 132 0.63 -14.51 -2.02
CA LEU A 132 0.76 -14.37 -0.57
C LEU A 132 1.14 -15.69 0.11
N ASN A 133 0.50 -16.79 -0.31
CA ASN A 133 0.79 -18.11 0.26
C ASN A 133 2.26 -18.51 0.07
N LYS A 134 2.83 -18.26 -1.13
CA LYS A 134 4.26 -18.52 -1.38
C LYS A 134 5.18 -17.65 -0.51
N ILE A 135 4.79 -16.40 -0.25
CA ILE A 135 5.56 -15.50 0.65
C ILE A 135 5.56 -16.06 2.07
N ILE A 136 4.38 -16.37 2.61
CA ILE A 136 4.23 -16.87 3.98
C ILE A 136 4.98 -18.20 4.16
N GLN A 137 4.85 -19.12 3.21
CA GLN A 137 5.59 -20.37 3.21
C GLN A 137 7.11 -20.16 3.09
N GLY A 138 7.54 -19.28 2.19
CA GLY A 138 8.97 -19.00 1.99
C GLY A 138 9.62 -18.28 3.18
N LEU A 139 8.88 -17.45 3.89
CA LEU A 139 9.33 -16.81 5.12
C LEU A 139 9.16 -17.72 6.36
N GLU A 140 8.37 -18.79 6.26
CA GLU A 140 8.03 -19.69 7.38
C GLU A 140 7.40 -18.95 8.57
N ILE A 141 6.46 -18.05 8.28
CA ILE A 141 5.73 -17.25 9.27
C ILE A 141 4.23 -17.36 9.07
N SER A 142 3.44 -17.02 10.08
CA SER A 142 1.99 -16.90 9.96
C SER A 142 1.57 -15.57 9.32
N MET A 143 0.29 -15.46 8.91
CA MET A 143 -0.27 -14.18 8.42
C MET A 143 -0.20 -13.09 9.49
N ASP A 144 -0.48 -13.41 10.75
CA ASP A 144 -0.36 -12.45 11.86
C ASP A 144 1.06 -11.93 12.01
N GLN A 145 2.05 -12.80 11.88
CA GLN A 145 3.46 -12.44 11.90
C GLN A 145 3.86 -11.62 10.67
N PHE A 146 3.25 -11.88 9.51
CA PHE A 146 3.49 -11.10 8.31
C PHE A 146 2.95 -9.67 8.46
N ILE A 147 1.76 -9.49 9.04
CA ILE A 147 1.22 -8.16 9.36
C ILE A 147 2.15 -7.42 10.34
N ASP A 148 2.58 -8.10 11.42
CA ASP A 148 3.51 -7.52 12.40
C ASP A 148 4.87 -7.16 11.76
N LEU A 149 5.35 -7.96 10.81
CA LEU A 149 6.56 -7.68 10.04
C LEU A 149 6.40 -6.40 9.20
N CYS A 150 5.28 -6.24 8.50
CA CYS A 150 4.99 -5.06 7.70
C CYS A 150 4.89 -3.80 8.57
N ILE A 151 4.21 -3.87 9.72
CA ILE A 151 4.13 -2.81 10.70
C ILE A 151 5.52 -2.41 11.23
N LEU A 152 6.36 -3.39 11.57
CA LEU A 152 7.72 -3.17 12.06
C LEU A 152 8.60 -2.44 11.03
N LEU A 153 8.38 -2.71 9.75
CA LEU A 153 9.07 -2.05 8.63
C LEU A 153 8.50 -0.68 8.29
N GLY A 154 7.32 -0.36 8.80
CA GLY A 154 6.57 0.86 8.54
C GLY A 154 5.52 0.69 7.47
N CYS A 155 4.38 1.31 7.69
CA CYS A 155 3.23 1.33 6.79
C CYS A 155 2.59 2.73 6.79
N ASP A 156 1.55 2.91 5.99
CA ASP A 156 0.83 4.19 5.92
C ASP A 156 0.15 4.61 7.24
N TYR A 157 0.02 3.68 8.19
CA TYR A 157 -0.69 3.88 9.46
C TYR A 157 0.22 4.14 10.66
N CYS A 158 1.48 3.76 10.58
CA CYS A 158 2.46 4.01 11.63
C CYS A 158 3.90 4.03 11.10
N ASP A 159 4.75 4.78 11.78
CA ASP A 159 6.17 4.86 11.45
C ASP A 159 6.92 3.57 11.82
N SER A 160 8.01 3.28 11.12
CA SER A 160 8.92 2.18 11.44
C SER A 160 9.82 2.51 12.63
N ILE A 161 10.37 1.47 13.25
CA ILE A 161 11.43 1.64 14.25
C ILE A 161 12.76 1.92 13.54
N LYS A 162 13.36 3.07 13.81
CA LYS A 162 14.63 3.47 13.19
C LYS A 162 15.74 2.45 13.45
N GLY A 163 16.48 2.09 12.39
CA GLY A 163 17.59 1.14 12.45
C GLY A 163 17.17 -0.33 12.32
N ILE A 164 15.90 -0.64 12.18
CA ILE A 164 15.40 -1.98 11.89
C ILE A 164 15.06 -2.05 10.40
N GLY A 165 15.94 -2.70 9.62
CA GLY A 165 15.69 -2.99 8.20
C GLY A 165 15.14 -4.40 7.99
N PRO A 166 14.85 -4.79 6.72
CA PRO A 166 14.13 -6.04 6.40
C PRO A 166 14.74 -7.30 7.03
N HIS A 167 16.04 -7.50 6.92
CA HIS A 167 16.70 -8.69 7.49
C HIS A 167 16.52 -8.77 9.00
N ARG A 168 16.72 -7.65 9.70
CA ARG A 168 16.57 -7.60 11.15
C ARG A 168 15.12 -7.78 11.58
N ALA A 169 14.16 -7.22 10.84
CA ALA A 169 12.75 -7.37 11.13
C ALA A 169 12.30 -8.85 11.02
N VAL A 170 12.73 -9.55 9.97
CA VAL A 170 12.43 -10.99 9.81
C VAL A 170 13.06 -11.82 10.95
N GLU A 171 14.31 -11.55 11.33
CA GLU A 171 14.94 -12.22 12.48
C GLU A 171 14.16 -12.01 13.78
N LEU A 172 13.74 -10.77 14.05
CA LEU A 172 12.99 -10.43 15.25
C LEU A 172 11.63 -11.13 15.29
N ILE A 173 10.89 -11.13 14.18
CA ILE A 173 9.60 -11.81 14.05
C ILE A 173 9.77 -13.33 14.25
N LYS A 174 10.76 -13.95 13.60
CA LYS A 174 11.03 -15.39 13.77
C LYS A 174 11.42 -15.74 15.20
N ARG A 175 12.20 -14.88 15.86
CA ARG A 175 12.71 -15.11 17.21
C ARG A 175 11.66 -14.90 18.30
N TYR A 176 10.87 -13.84 18.20
CA TYR A 176 9.97 -13.42 19.27
C TYR A 176 8.49 -13.65 18.95
N GLY A 177 8.13 -13.79 17.69
CA GLY A 177 6.81 -14.19 17.24
C GLY A 177 5.82 -13.06 17.01
N ASN A 178 5.86 -11.97 17.78
CA ASN A 178 4.96 -10.83 17.66
C ASN A 178 5.62 -9.52 18.13
N LEU A 179 4.99 -8.38 17.80
CA LEU A 179 5.50 -7.05 18.13
C LEU A 179 5.61 -6.80 19.63
N GLU A 180 4.68 -7.29 20.44
CA GLU A 180 4.68 -7.12 21.90
C GLU A 180 5.98 -7.68 22.50
N LYS A 181 6.31 -8.93 22.14
CA LYS A 181 7.53 -9.58 22.62
C LYS A 181 8.80 -8.94 22.05
N ILE A 182 8.72 -8.42 20.82
CA ILE A 182 9.84 -7.67 20.24
C ILE A 182 10.10 -6.41 21.07
N ILE A 183 9.06 -5.64 21.37
CA ILE A 183 9.16 -4.40 22.16
C ILE A 183 9.75 -4.68 23.56
N GLU A 184 9.32 -5.74 24.21
CA GLU A 184 9.82 -6.15 25.54
C GLU A 184 11.32 -6.51 25.55
N ASN A 185 11.84 -7.04 24.43
CA ASN A 185 13.20 -7.56 24.33
C ASN A 185 14.13 -6.69 23.48
N LEU A 186 13.65 -5.55 22.97
CA LEU A 186 14.42 -4.66 22.13
C LEU A 186 15.29 -3.73 22.97
N ASP A 187 16.55 -3.54 22.55
CA ASP A 187 17.40 -2.49 23.13
C ASP A 187 16.90 -1.12 22.67
N THR A 188 16.08 -0.47 23.50
CA THR A 188 15.46 0.82 23.24
C THR A 188 16.45 1.98 23.12
N LYS A 189 17.66 1.84 23.66
CA LYS A 189 18.75 2.83 23.46
C LYS A 189 19.26 2.83 22.03
N LYS A 190 19.34 1.63 21.44
CA LYS A 190 19.81 1.45 20.06
C LYS A 190 18.69 1.60 19.04
N TYR A 191 17.49 1.17 19.37
CA TYR A 191 16.30 1.16 18.52
C TYR A 191 15.15 1.87 19.23
N PRO A 192 15.12 3.22 19.17
CA PRO A 192 14.08 3.97 19.87
C PRO A 192 12.70 3.67 19.27
N ILE A 193 11.79 3.26 20.13
CA ILE A 193 10.39 3.02 19.75
C ILE A 193 9.71 4.38 19.68
N PRO A 194 8.91 4.66 18.61
CA PRO A 194 8.15 5.91 18.54
C PRO A 194 7.22 6.06 19.74
N GLU A 195 7.14 7.27 20.28
CA GLU A 195 6.18 7.63 21.31
C GLU A 195 4.77 7.47 20.74
N ASP A 196 3.85 6.89 21.51
CA ASP A 196 2.48 6.59 21.06
C ASP A 196 2.38 5.79 19.75
N TRP A 197 3.26 4.79 19.58
CA TRP A 197 3.28 3.95 18.37
C TRP A 197 2.00 3.13 18.20
N PRO A 198 1.13 3.45 17.22
CA PRO A 198 -0.21 2.86 17.10
C PRO A 198 -0.19 1.50 16.37
N TYR A 199 0.75 0.61 16.71
CA TYR A 199 0.90 -0.66 16.02
C TYR A 199 -0.28 -1.63 16.21
N LYS A 200 -0.99 -1.52 17.35
CA LYS A 200 -2.18 -2.35 17.64
C LYS A 200 -3.35 -1.93 16.76
N GLU A 201 -3.58 -0.65 16.65
CA GLU A 201 -4.61 -0.06 15.80
C GLU A 201 -4.31 -0.32 14.33
N ALA A 202 -3.05 -0.21 13.92
CA ALA A 202 -2.62 -0.54 12.55
C ALA A 202 -2.84 -2.03 12.24
N ARG A 203 -2.51 -2.93 13.19
CA ARG A 203 -2.78 -4.37 13.07
C ARG A 203 -4.27 -4.67 12.91
N GLU A 204 -5.10 -4.03 13.73
CA GLU A 204 -6.55 -4.19 13.66
C GLU A 204 -7.10 -3.75 12.31
N LEU A 205 -6.64 -2.60 11.79
CA LEU A 205 -7.05 -2.09 10.50
C LEU A 205 -6.68 -3.05 9.35
N PHE A 206 -5.50 -3.68 9.38
CA PHE A 206 -5.14 -4.68 8.38
C PHE A 206 -5.97 -5.96 8.46
N LYS A 207 -6.38 -6.36 9.67
CA LYS A 207 -7.18 -7.59 9.89
C LYS A 207 -8.65 -7.38 9.58
N ASN A 208 -9.19 -6.28 10.01
CA ASN A 208 -10.60 -5.92 9.97
C ASN A 208 -10.78 -4.51 9.39
N PRO A 209 -10.44 -4.29 8.10
CA PRO A 209 -10.69 -3.00 7.45
C PRO A 209 -12.19 -2.75 7.31
N ASP A 210 -12.58 -1.45 7.31
CA ASP A 210 -13.96 -1.00 7.06
C ASP A 210 -14.44 -1.35 5.63
#